data_897241fb4d972203169a9163d37d2f0e
#
_entry.id   897241fb4d972203169a9163d37d2f0e
#
_cell.length_a   1.000
_cell.length_b   1.000
_cell.length_c   1.000
_cell.angle_alpha   90.00
_cell.angle_beta   90.00
_cell.angle_gamma   90.00
#
_symmetry.space_group_name_H-M   'P 1'
#
loop_
_entity.id
_entity.type
_entity.pdbx_description
1 polymer ?
#
loop_
_entity_poly.entity_id
_entity_poly.type
_entity_poly.pdbx_seq_one_letter_code
_entity_poly.pdbx_strand_id
1 'polypeptide(L)'
;LGFGLSIFPIIIIFYLIFPRADINFRLFDASKSSLGIPDSISLGSFESFANSDEKVFTLVNQNYKKEDLYFRVKIFDYMEKDKSWRPSSIYYLYNTFKKSLKIDNFKPLAEKYQIILEPYKRKWIPALENSKLIDQNISITEDPFNQTFISLDPVDRKKQINFQKFDIRHKINKELLNYYTLLPKTVSKELVEWSANNKKSKSNIEYLNYILNTFSDGDYYYNLSPKNNLKNNYADFFFRGKEGYCEYFAGTFVLLARLANIPSRIVSGYYGGELNTIGDFYEFRQRDTHAWAEVWLKGKGWVRVDPTSVIPLENVR
;
A
#
# COMPACT_ATOMS: atom_id res chain seq x y z
N LEU A 1 2.70 -45.17 -47.27
CA LEU A 1 2.94 -45.45 -45.82
C LEU A 1 4.42 -45.48 -45.41
N GLY A 2 5.41 -45.25 -46.30
CA GLY A 2 6.84 -45.34 -46.01
C GLY A 2 7.53 -44.03 -45.57
N PHE A 3 6.92 -42.87 -45.77
CA PHE A 3 7.58 -41.56 -45.46
C PHE A 3 7.53 -41.17 -43.98
N GLY A 4 6.59 -41.67 -43.21
CA GLY A 4 6.43 -41.34 -41.79
C GLY A 4 7.46 -42.00 -40.87
N LEU A 5 7.97 -43.17 -41.22
CA LEU A 5 8.96 -43.91 -40.41
C LEU A 5 10.40 -43.38 -40.53
N SER A 6 10.75 -42.70 -41.63
CA SER A 6 12.11 -42.13 -41.83
C SER A 6 12.37 -40.83 -41.06
N ILE A 7 11.32 -40.14 -40.65
CA ILE A 7 11.47 -38.83 -39.97
C ILE A 7 11.62 -38.98 -38.43
N PHE A 8 11.12 -40.10 -37.90
CA PHE A 8 11.12 -40.36 -36.45
C PHE A 8 12.53 -40.40 -35.81
N PRO A 9 13.52 -41.07 -36.40
CA PRO A 9 14.89 -41.08 -35.86
C PRO A 9 15.55 -39.68 -35.93
N ILE A 10 15.22 -38.88 -36.94
CA ILE A 10 15.77 -37.52 -37.09
C ILE A 10 15.21 -36.60 -35.98
N ILE A 11 13.94 -36.72 -35.63
CA ILE A 11 13.31 -35.97 -34.54
C ILE A 11 13.95 -36.34 -33.18
N ILE A 12 14.23 -37.65 -32.96
CA ILE A 12 14.89 -38.10 -31.74
C ILE A 12 16.34 -37.57 -31.66
N ILE A 13 17.08 -37.57 -32.76
CA ILE A 13 18.44 -37.03 -32.84
C ILE A 13 18.42 -35.50 -32.56
N PHE A 14 17.50 -34.77 -33.15
CA PHE A 14 17.30 -33.35 -32.86
C PHE A 14 16.93 -33.12 -31.38
N TYR A 15 16.09 -33.95 -30.81
CA TYR A 15 15.69 -33.87 -29.41
C TYR A 15 16.85 -34.15 -28.44
N LEU A 16 17.82 -34.98 -28.82
CA LEU A 16 19.00 -35.33 -28.01
C LEU A 16 20.19 -34.38 -28.20
N ILE A 17 20.36 -33.80 -29.40
CA ILE A 17 21.51 -32.94 -29.74
C ILE A 17 21.25 -31.48 -29.43
N PHE A 18 19.99 -31.00 -29.50
CA PHE A 18 19.69 -29.65 -29.05
C PHE A 18 19.76 -29.62 -27.52
N PRO A 19 20.73 -28.87 -26.93
CA PRO A 19 20.65 -28.61 -25.52
C PRO A 19 19.29 -27.98 -25.25
N ARG A 20 18.66 -28.39 -24.14
CA ARG A 20 17.47 -27.71 -23.61
C ARG A 20 17.92 -26.31 -23.23
N ALA A 21 18.12 -25.46 -24.23
CA ALA A 21 18.07 -24.05 -23.99
C ALA A 21 16.68 -23.80 -23.42
N ASP A 22 16.60 -23.34 -22.18
CA ASP A 22 15.42 -22.65 -21.67
C ASP A 22 15.23 -21.44 -22.61
N ILE A 23 14.58 -21.70 -23.74
CA ILE A 23 14.10 -20.65 -24.63
C ILE A 23 12.94 -20.04 -23.84
N ASN A 24 13.29 -19.17 -22.89
CA ASN A 24 12.41 -18.12 -22.44
C ASN A 24 12.12 -17.27 -23.66
N PHE A 25 11.08 -17.67 -24.38
CA PHE A 25 10.54 -16.93 -25.51
C PHE A 25 9.93 -15.64 -24.97
N ARG A 26 10.79 -14.67 -24.60
CA ARG A 26 10.43 -13.30 -24.19
C ARG A 26 10.00 -12.48 -25.40
N LEU A 27 9.01 -12.99 -26.18
CA LEU A 27 8.44 -12.22 -27.29
C LEU A 27 7.21 -11.37 -26.89
N PHE A 28 6.82 -11.42 -25.60
CA PHE A 28 5.72 -10.59 -25.07
C PHE A 28 6.06 -10.01 -23.70
N ASP A 29 7.27 -9.51 -23.51
CA ASP A 29 7.63 -8.75 -22.29
C ASP A 29 7.54 -7.25 -22.53
N ALA A 30 6.51 -6.80 -23.24
CA ALA A 30 6.07 -5.43 -23.21
C ALA A 30 5.07 -5.31 -22.04
N SER A 31 5.48 -4.63 -20.97
CA SER A 31 4.70 -4.32 -19.76
C SER A 31 4.39 -5.49 -18.82
N LYS A 32 5.40 -6.19 -18.28
CA LYS A 32 5.22 -6.75 -16.94
C LYS A 32 5.14 -5.57 -15.98
N SER A 33 3.91 -5.20 -15.59
CA SER A 33 3.69 -4.41 -14.40
C SER A 33 4.49 -5.09 -13.28
N SER A 34 5.49 -4.40 -12.73
CA SER A 34 6.32 -5.01 -11.69
C SER A 34 5.40 -5.30 -10.50
N LEU A 35 5.21 -6.58 -10.17
CA LEU A 35 4.44 -7.00 -9.00
C LEU A 35 4.88 -6.25 -7.75
N GLY A 36 3.93 -5.99 -6.87
CA GLY A 36 4.16 -5.34 -5.58
C GLY A 36 3.97 -3.82 -5.61
N ILE A 37 4.13 -3.22 -4.45
CA ILE A 37 3.95 -1.78 -4.23
C ILE A 37 5.13 -1.00 -4.83
N PRO A 38 4.88 0.13 -5.55
CA PRO A 38 5.93 0.95 -6.15
C PRO A 38 6.84 1.59 -5.09
N ASP A 39 7.99 2.13 -5.50
CA ASP A 39 8.94 2.79 -4.61
C ASP A 39 8.60 4.27 -4.36
N SER A 40 7.69 4.82 -5.13
CA SER A 40 7.10 6.15 -4.94
C SER A 40 5.64 6.17 -5.38
N ILE A 41 4.84 7.01 -4.75
CA ILE A 41 3.45 7.25 -5.12
C ILE A 41 3.31 8.65 -5.72
N SER A 42 2.79 8.69 -6.92
CA SER A 42 2.31 9.90 -7.60
C SER A 42 0.92 9.64 -8.17
N LEU A 43 0.23 10.67 -8.58
CA LEU A 43 -1.09 10.51 -9.21
C LEU A 43 -0.98 9.60 -10.44
N GLY A 44 -1.79 8.54 -10.51
CA GLY A 44 -1.77 7.53 -11.58
C GLY A 44 -0.80 6.37 -11.35
N SER A 45 -0.08 6.32 -10.22
CA SER A 45 0.90 5.24 -9.95
C SER A 45 0.27 3.86 -9.86
N PHE A 46 -1.01 3.75 -9.52
CA PHE A 46 -1.69 2.47 -9.29
C PHE A 46 -2.58 2.02 -10.46
N GLU A 47 -2.76 2.85 -11.48
CA GLU A 47 -3.58 2.51 -12.64
C GLU A 47 -3.14 1.19 -13.32
N SER A 48 -1.82 0.94 -13.42
CA SER A 48 -1.29 -0.27 -14.03
C SER A 48 -1.62 -1.55 -13.26
N PHE A 49 -2.00 -1.43 -11.99
CA PHE A 49 -2.33 -2.57 -11.14
C PHE A 49 -3.80 -2.95 -11.18
N ALA A 50 -4.68 -1.99 -11.52
CA ALA A 50 -6.13 -2.14 -11.45
C ALA A 50 -6.67 -3.37 -12.22
N ASN A 51 -6.02 -3.75 -13.32
CA ASN A 51 -6.41 -4.87 -14.18
C ASN A 51 -5.50 -6.11 -14.06
N SER A 52 -4.62 -6.16 -13.05
CA SER A 52 -3.70 -7.28 -12.91
C SER A 52 -4.26 -8.37 -12.00
N ASP A 53 -4.55 -9.53 -12.57
CA ASP A 53 -5.02 -10.72 -11.85
C ASP A 53 -3.88 -11.52 -11.22
N GLU A 54 -2.66 -11.02 -11.29
CA GLU A 54 -1.49 -11.71 -10.76
C GLU A 54 -1.59 -11.85 -9.24
N LYS A 55 -1.53 -13.08 -8.75
CA LYS A 55 -1.66 -13.40 -7.32
C LYS A 55 -0.41 -12.97 -6.57
N VAL A 56 -0.59 -12.29 -5.45
CA VAL A 56 0.50 -11.81 -4.60
C VAL A 56 0.63 -12.66 -3.35
N PHE A 57 -0.46 -12.92 -2.66
CA PHE A 57 -0.47 -13.79 -1.48
C PHE A 57 -1.85 -14.36 -1.18
N THR A 58 -1.87 -15.36 -0.30
CA THR A 58 -3.08 -15.96 0.27
C THR A 58 -3.09 -15.74 1.78
N LEU A 59 -4.22 -15.33 2.34
CA LEU A 59 -4.49 -15.36 3.78
C LEU A 59 -5.22 -16.68 4.10
N VAL A 60 -4.61 -17.53 4.92
CA VAL A 60 -5.10 -18.90 5.20
C VAL A 60 -6.21 -18.93 6.26
N ASN A 61 -6.41 -17.87 7.01
CA ASN A 61 -7.41 -17.82 8.07
C ASN A 61 -8.63 -16.98 7.64
N GLN A 62 -9.86 -17.50 7.86
CA GLN A 62 -11.12 -16.91 7.41
C GLN A 62 -11.88 -16.08 8.45
N ASN A 63 -11.38 -15.99 9.67
CA ASN A 63 -12.10 -15.30 10.75
C ASN A 63 -12.10 -13.77 10.62
N TYR A 64 -11.84 -13.27 9.40
CA TYR A 64 -11.79 -11.84 9.10
C TYR A 64 -12.97 -11.44 8.22
N LYS A 65 -13.52 -10.27 8.50
CA LYS A 65 -14.41 -9.62 7.55
C LYS A 65 -13.58 -8.90 6.49
N LYS A 66 -14.09 -8.88 5.27
CA LYS A 66 -13.40 -8.27 4.12
C LYS A 66 -13.01 -6.81 4.40
N GLU A 67 -13.87 -6.06 5.06
CA GLU A 67 -13.66 -4.65 5.43
C GLU A 67 -12.53 -4.41 6.45
N ASP A 68 -12.08 -5.46 7.14
CA ASP A 68 -10.96 -5.39 8.10
C ASP A 68 -9.61 -5.78 7.50
N LEU A 69 -9.62 -6.30 6.26
CA LEU A 69 -8.45 -6.85 5.59
C LEU A 69 -7.62 -5.76 4.91
N TYR A 70 -6.98 -4.90 5.71
CA TYR A 70 -5.99 -3.93 5.26
C TYR A 70 -4.58 -4.45 5.56
N PHE A 71 -3.95 -5.07 4.54
CA PHE A 71 -2.58 -5.55 4.62
C PHE A 71 -1.62 -4.43 4.25
N ARG A 72 -0.97 -3.83 5.24
CA ARG A 72 0.04 -2.80 5.01
C ARG A 72 1.33 -3.39 4.47
N VAL A 73 1.98 -2.70 3.57
CA VAL A 73 3.24 -3.10 2.95
C VAL A 73 4.29 -2.00 3.12
N LYS A 74 3.94 -0.77 2.79
CA LYS A 74 4.87 0.36 2.74
C LYS A 74 4.22 1.64 3.24
N ILE A 75 5.01 2.46 3.93
CA ILE A 75 4.61 3.80 4.38
C ILE A 75 5.30 4.83 3.51
N PHE A 76 4.54 5.83 3.09
CA PHE A 76 5.02 6.99 2.35
C PHE A 76 4.80 8.22 3.22
N ASP A 77 5.86 8.72 3.79
CA ASP A 77 5.85 9.73 4.83
C ASP A 77 6.58 11.01 4.44
N TYR A 78 7.26 11.01 3.30
CA TYR A 78 7.99 12.15 2.78
C TYR A 78 7.49 12.54 1.38
N MET A 79 7.22 13.83 1.16
CA MET A 79 6.85 14.35 -0.16
C MET A 79 8.03 15.09 -0.79
N GLU A 80 8.42 14.65 -1.98
CA GLU A 80 9.46 15.27 -2.80
C GLU A 80 8.96 16.58 -3.46
N LYS A 81 9.91 17.34 -4.04
CA LYS A 81 9.61 18.57 -4.78
C LYS A 81 8.76 18.33 -6.02
N ASP A 82 8.87 17.16 -6.64
CA ASP A 82 8.07 16.71 -7.78
C ASP A 82 6.65 16.27 -7.39
N LYS A 83 6.29 16.41 -6.10
CA LYS A 83 5.01 16.04 -5.49
C LYS A 83 4.76 14.53 -5.43
N SER A 84 5.78 13.70 -5.65
CA SER A 84 5.70 12.28 -5.36
C SER A 84 5.91 12.01 -3.86
N TRP A 85 5.20 11.04 -3.32
CA TRP A 85 5.42 10.52 -1.98
C TRP A 85 6.42 9.38 -1.98
N ARG A 86 7.33 9.40 -1.02
CA ARG A 86 8.36 8.39 -0.84
C ARG A 86 8.42 7.86 0.58
N PRO A 87 8.86 6.61 0.76
CA PRO A 87 9.18 6.09 2.08
C PRO A 87 10.49 6.71 2.56
N SER A 88 10.53 7.13 3.81
CA SER A 88 11.80 7.48 4.45
C SER A 88 12.65 6.23 4.69
N SER A 89 13.95 6.39 4.62
CA SER A 89 14.86 5.30 4.96
C SER A 89 14.70 4.90 6.43
N ILE A 90 14.57 3.60 6.71
CA ILE A 90 14.55 3.05 8.08
C ILE A 90 15.80 3.51 8.85
N TYR A 91 16.95 3.53 8.18
CA TYR A 91 18.21 3.98 8.75
C TYR A 91 18.14 5.46 9.19
N TYR A 92 17.54 6.32 8.36
CA TYR A 92 17.33 7.73 8.69
C TYR A 92 16.40 7.88 9.90
N LEU A 93 15.24 7.24 9.88
CA LEU A 93 14.28 7.30 10.99
C LEU A 93 14.88 6.76 12.29
N TYR A 94 15.59 5.65 12.22
CA TYR A 94 16.23 5.05 13.39
C TYR A 94 17.30 5.98 13.98
N ASN A 95 18.23 6.49 13.17
CA ASN A 95 19.30 7.35 13.68
C ASN A 95 18.79 8.69 14.22
N THR A 96 17.77 9.25 13.57
CA THR A 96 17.23 10.55 13.96
C THR A 96 16.25 10.43 15.14
N PHE A 97 15.39 9.43 15.15
CA PHE A 97 14.22 9.36 16.02
C PHE A 97 14.15 8.14 16.95
N LYS A 98 15.20 7.35 17.10
CA LYS A 98 15.17 6.13 17.95
C LYS A 98 14.74 6.38 19.40
N LYS A 99 15.01 7.58 19.93
CA LYS A 99 14.58 7.99 21.28
C LYS A 99 13.16 8.56 21.31
N SER A 100 12.57 8.81 20.16
CA SER A 100 11.28 9.48 19.99
C SER A 100 10.09 8.55 19.93
N LEU A 101 10.36 7.26 19.70
CA LEU A 101 9.36 6.18 19.66
C LEU A 101 9.55 5.27 20.88
N LYS A 102 8.48 5.07 21.64
CA LYS A 102 8.40 4.08 22.71
C LYS A 102 7.16 3.24 22.53
N ILE A 103 7.26 1.96 22.86
CA ILE A 103 6.10 1.07 22.91
C ILE A 103 5.63 1.01 24.37
N ASP A 104 4.43 1.51 24.61
CA ASP A 104 3.86 1.64 25.96
C ASP A 104 3.11 0.38 26.40
N ASN A 105 2.47 -0.28 25.45
CA ASN A 105 1.73 -1.50 25.68
C ASN A 105 2.11 -2.50 24.59
N PHE A 106 2.39 -3.73 25.00
CA PHE A 106 2.74 -4.81 24.11
C PHE A 106 2.16 -6.11 24.64
N LYS A 107 0.89 -6.32 24.32
CA LYS A 107 0.13 -7.48 24.79
C LYS A 107 -0.23 -8.38 23.61
N PRO A 108 0.13 -9.67 23.61
CA PRO A 108 -0.31 -10.60 22.58
C PRO A 108 -1.84 -10.77 22.65
N LEU A 109 -2.48 -10.75 21.50
CA LEU A 109 -3.87 -11.15 21.32
C LEU A 109 -3.93 -12.63 20.95
N ALA A 110 -5.08 -13.27 21.14
CA ALA A 110 -5.27 -14.66 20.73
C ALA A 110 -5.21 -14.85 19.20
N GLU A 111 -5.42 -13.78 18.48
CA GLU A 111 -5.55 -13.75 17.01
C GLU A 111 -4.21 -14.00 16.32
N LYS A 112 -4.13 -15.12 15.60
CA LYS A 112 -3.00 -15.51 14.76
C LYS A 112 -3.47 -15.73 13.35
N TYR A 113 -2.62 -15.41 12.37
CA TYR A 113 -2.91 -15.65 10.98
C TYR A 113 -1.65 -16.02 10.20
N GLN A 114 -1.85 -16.62 9.05
CA GLN A 114 -0.79 -17.06 8.15
C GLN A 114 -1.03 -16.49 6.77
N ILE A 115 0.04 -16.01 6.15
CA ILE A 115 0.03 -15.70 4.72
C ILE A 115 0.95 -16.65 3.97
N ILE A 116 0.55 -16.98 2.75
CA ILE A 116 1.41 -17.67 1.77
C ILE A 116 1.71 -16.67 0.67
N LEU A 117 2.95 -16.19 0.66
CA LEU A 117 3.43 -15.17 -0.25
C LEU A 117 3.94 -15.81 -1.53
N GLU A 118 3.47 -15.35 -2.69
CA GLU A 118 3.96 -15.78 -4.00
C GLU A 118 5.32 -15.13 -4.32
N PRO A 119 6.13 -15.71 -5.22
CA PRO A 119 7.39 -15.10 -5.64
C PRO A 119 7.13 -13.85 -6.47
N TYR A 120 7.40 -12.66 -5.92
CA TYR A 120 7.15 -11.38 -6.58
C TYR A 120 8.40 -10.48 -6.68
N LYS A 121 9.56 -11.02 -6.35
CA LYS A 121 10.88 -10.36 -6.49
C LYS A 121 11.02 -9.02 -5.72
N ARG A 122 10.20 -8.80 -4.70
CA ARG A 122 10.26 -7.64 -3.80
C ARG A 122 10.65 -8.09 -2.41
N LYS A 123 11.04 -7.14 -1.56
CA LYS A 123 11.46 -7.39 -0.18
C LYS A 123 10.38 -7.12 0.86
N TRP A 124 9.37 -6.32 0.51
CA TRP A 124 8.32 -5.91 1.45
C TRP A 124 7.30 -7.03 1.67
N ILE A 125 6.92 -7.25 2.92
CA ILE A 125 6.01 -8.32 3.32
C ILE A 125 4.67 -7.73 3.76
N PRO A 126 3.54 -8.13 3.17
CA PRO A 126 2.22 -7.70 3.60
C PRO A 126 1.92 -8.19 5.01
N ALA A 127 1.39 -7.31 5.87
CA ALA A 127 0.96 -7.68 7.22
C ALA A 127 -0.24 -6.82 7.66
N LEU A 128 -1.12 -7.39 8.47
CA LEU A 128 -2.16 -6.64 9.16
C LEU A 128 -1.54 -5.70 10.19
N GLU A 129 -2.25 -4.61 10.48
CA GLU A 129 -1.85 -3.66 11.52
C GLU A 129 -1.61 -4.34 12.88
N ASN A 130 -0.64 -3.86 13.64
CA ASN A 130 -0.28 -4.37 14.96
C ASN A 130 0.06 -5.86 15.00
N SER A 131 0.70 -6.37 13.96
CA SER A 131 1.17 -7.73 13.86
C SER A 131 2.64 -7.86 14.23
N LYS A 132 3.02 -9.04 14.71
CA LYS A 132 4.41 -9.47 14.91
C LYS A 132 4.63 -10.83 14.29
N LEU A 133 5.85 -11.08 13.83
CA LEU A 133 6.26 -12.40 13.36
C LEU A 133 6.29 -13.40 14.50
N ILE A 134 5.77 -14.59 14.25
CA ILE A 134 5.90 -15.74 15.18
C ILE A 134 7.18 -16.52 14.86
N ASP A 135 7.52 -16.62 13.58
CA ASP A 135 8.63 -17.45 13.09
C ASP A 135 9.96 -16.74 13.28
N GLN A 136 10.80 -17.28 14.19
CA GLN A 136 12.12 -16.70 14.51
C GLN A 136 13.20 -16.97 13.45
N ASN A 137 12.98 -17.92 12.53
CA ASN A 137 13.98 -18.39 11.56
C ASN A 137 13.87 -17.73 10.17
N ILE A 138 13.09 -16.68 10.05
CA ILE A 138 12.85 -16.00 8.78
C ILE A 138 13.73 -14.76 8.70
N SER A 139 14.47 -14.60 7.60
CA SER A 139 15.27 -13.40 7.31
C SER A 139 14.37 -12.19 7.02
N ILE A 140 13.51 -11.83 7.97
CA ILE A 140 12.59 -10.68 7.89
C ILE A 140 12.88 -9.74 9.05
N THR A 141 13.02 -8.45 8.74
CA THR A 141 13.21 -7.38 9.70
C THR A 141 11.93 -6.57 9.81
N GLU A 142 11.54 -6.22 11.03
CA GLU A 142 10.47 -5.28 11.29
C GLU A 142 11.00 -3.85 11.34
N ASP A 143 10.27 -2.94 10.70
CA ASP A 143 10.42 -1.50 10.90
C ASP A 143 9.48 -1.03 12.02
N PRO A 144 10.00 -0.70 13.22
CA PRO A 144 9.15 -0.33 14.36
C PRO A 144 8.46 1.02 14.18
N PHE A 145 8.97 1.94 13.33
CA PHE A 145 8.36 3.23 13.07
C PHE A 145 7.13 3.11 12.18
N ASN A 146 7.21 2.21 11.23
CA ASN A 146 6.19 2.03 10.21
C ASN A 146 5.33 0.79 10.43
N GLN A 147 5.72 -0.10 11.34
CA GLN A 147 5.08 -1.41 11.55
C GLN A 147 4.96 -2.20 10.24
N THR A 148 6.04 -2.22 9.49
CA THR A 148 6.15 -2.92 8.22
C THR A 148 7.26 -3.97 8.30
N PHE A 149 7.24 -4.94 7.40
CA PHE A 149 8.17 -6.06 7.41
C PHE A 149 8.93 -6.11 6.10
N ILE A 150 10.25 -6.33 6.19
CA ILE A 150 11.16 -6.35 5.04
C ILE A 150 12.00 -7.62 5.10
N SER A 151 11.93 -8.42 4.04
CA SER A 151 12.85 -9.55 3.85
C SER A 151 14.26 -9.05 3.51
N LEU A 152 15.29 -9.69 4.02
CA LEU A 152 16.68 -9.40 3.67
C LEU A 152 16.93 -9.61 2.19
N ASP A 153 16.33 -10.67 1.63
CA ASP A 153 16.41 -10.99 0.20
C ASP A 153 15.05 -10.82 -0.48
N PRO A 154 15.03 -10.56 -1.79
CA PRO A 154 13.78 -10.57 -2.56
C PRO A 154 13.06 -11.92 -2.43
N VAL A 155 11.73 -11.89 -2.41
CA VAL A 155 10.92 -13.11 -2.38
C VAL A 155 10.93 -13.75 -3.76
N ASP A 156 11.78 -14.75 -3.95
CA ASP A 156 12.00 -15.49 -5.20
C ASP A 156 11.27 -16.84 -5.25
N ARG A 157 10.73 -17.30 -4.12
CA ARG A 157 9.96 -18.54 -3.96
C ARG A 157 8.81 -18.31 -2.99
N LYS A 158 7.83 -19.22 -3.03
CA LYS A 158 6.72 -19.20 -2.05
C LYS A 158 7.25 -19.22 -0.63
N LYS A 159 6.76 -18.30 0.19
CA LYS A 159 7.06 -18.22 1.62
C LYS A 159 5.79 -18.26 2.43
N GLN A 160 5.77 -19.14 3.42
CA GLN A 160 4.74 -19.18 4.45
C GLN A 160 5.22 -18.36 5.64
N ILE A 161 4.38 -17.43 6.10
CA ILE A 161 4.75 -16.48 7.17
C ILE A 161 3.61 -16.45 8.17
N ASN A 162 3.94 -16.66 9.46
CA ASN A 162 2.98 -16.67 10.55
C ASN A 162 3.09 -15.39 11.39
N PHE A 163 1.96 -14.80 11.65
CA PHE A 163 1.82 -13.59 12.44
C PHE A 163 0.90 -13.77 13.63
N GLN A 164 1.11 -12.96 14.64
CA GLN A 164 0.21 -12.78 15.79
C GLN A 164 -0.13 -11.31 15.90
N LYS A 165 -1.38 -11.01 16.20
CA LYS A 165 -1.85 -9.67 16.52
C LYS A 165 -1.50 -9.30 17.96
N PHE A 166 -1.25 -8.01 18.17
CA PHE A 166 -0.94 -7.46 19.49
C PHE A 166 -1.77 -6.21 19.76
N ASP A 167 -2.08 -5.95 21.03
CA ASP A 167 -2.48 -4.62 21.47
C ASP A 167 -1.19 -3.79 21.66
N ILE A 168 -0.86 -2.98 20.68
CA ILE A 168 0.35 -2.16 20.66
C ILE A 168 -0.06 -0.69 20.77
N ARG A 169 0.48 0.00 21.77
CA ARG A 169 0.34 1.45 21.91
C ARG A 169 1.69 2.11 21.77
N HIS A 170 1.81 2.98 20.79
CA HIS A 170 3.00 3.77 20.59
C HIS A 170 2.89 5.10 21.33
N LYS A 171 3.97 5.51 21.99
CA LYS A 171 4.21 6.89 22.40
C LYS A 171 5.21 7.49 21.45
N ILE A 172 4.80 8.57 20.81
CA ILE A 172 5.64 9.34 19.90
C ILE A 172 5.84 10.72 20.50
N ASN A 173 7.08 11.20 20.56
CA ASN A 173 7.36 12.54 21.05
C ASN A 173 7.04 13.61 19.98
N LYS A 174 7.08 14.88 20.41
CA LYS A 174 6.75 16.03 19.56
C LYS A 174 7.68 16.12 18.32
N GLU A 175 8.93 15.75 18.45
CA GLU A 175 9.92 15.83 17.37
C GLU A 175 9.53 14.92 16.20
N LEU A 176 9.24 13.66 16.46
CA LEU A 176 8.79 12.70 15.45
C LEU A 176 7.37 13.05 14.93
N LEU A 177 6.48 13.57 15.78
CA LEU A 177 5.18 14.06 15.31
C LEU A 177 5.33 15.24 14.34
N ASN A 178 6.23 16.18 14.63
CA ASN A 178 6.52 17.31 13.74
C ASN A 178 7.07 16.82 12.38
N TYR A 179 7.89 15.77 12.38
CA TYR A 179 8.36 15.17 11.14
C TYR A 179 7.19 14.75 10.22
N TYR A 180 6.15 14.14 10.78
CA TYR A 180 4.96 13.73 10.03
C TYR A 180 4.00 14.86 9.64
N THR A 181 4.36 16.13 9.92
CA THR A 181 3.64 17.32 9.43
C THR A 181 4.41 18.05 8.33
N LEU A 182 5.63 17.62 8.01
CA LEU A 182 6.47 18.31 7.02
C LEU A 182 5.87 18.25 5.62
N LEU A 183 5.92 19.39 4.95
CA LEU A 183 5.48 19.56 3.57
C LEU A 183 6.54 20.35 2.78
N PRO A 184 6.73 20.07 1.49
CA PRO A 184 7.59 20.88 0.62
C PRO A 184 6.94 22.25 0.37
N LYS A 185 7.79 23.27 0.13
CA LYS A 185 7.32 24.62 -0.22
C LYS A 185 6.53 24.71 -1.53
N THR A 186 6.53 23.62 -2.32
CA THR A 186 5.84 23.51 -3.62
C THR A 186 4.36 23.14 -3.50
N VAL A 187 3.82 23.00 -2.28
CA VAL A 187 2.38 22.77 -2.07
C VAL A 187 1.57 23.96 -2.60
N SER A 188 0.48 23.67 -3.30
CA SER A 188 -0.38 24.70 -3.89
C SER A 188 -0.91 25.70 -2.88
N LYS A 189 -0.87 26.98 -3.22
CA LYS A 189 -1.46 28.05 -2.40
C LYS A 189 -2.96 27.84 -2.18
N GLU A 190 -3.70 27.34 -3.20
CA GLU A 190 -5.13 27.07 -3.09
C GLU A 190 -5.43 26.04 -1.99
N LEU A 191 -4.62 24.95 -1.88
CA LEU A 191 -4.79 23.96 -0.80
C LEU A 191 -4.44 24.58 0.58
N VAL A 192 -3.41 25.41 0.65
CA VAL A 192 -3.03 26.12 1.90
C VAL A 192 -4.17 27.00 2.37
N GLU A 193 -4.71 27.85 1.49
CA GLU A 193 -5.81 28.76 1.79
C GLU A 193 -7.08 28.02 2.16
N TRP A 194 -7.42 26.98 1.40
CA TRP A 194 -8.58 26.14 1.71
C TRP A 194 -8.45 25.48 3.07
N SER A 195 -7.30 24.89 3.38
CA SER A 195 -7.05 24.26 4.67
C SER A 195 -7.14 25.28 5.82
N ALA A 196 -6.48 26.43 5.69
CA ALA A 196 -6.50 27.50 6.69
C ALA A 196 -7.92 28.00 6.96
N ASN A 197 -8.72 28.22 5.90
CA ASN A 197 -10.09 28.71 6.02
C ASN A 197 -11.03 27.71 6.68
N ASN A 198 -10.85 26.41 6.43
CA ASN A 198 -11.76 25.40 6.91
C ASN A 198 -11.32 24.74 8.23
N LYS A 199 -10.04 24.86 8.62
CA LYS A 199 -9.55 24.37 9.92
C LYS A 199 -9.97 25.29 11.08
N LYS A 200 -9.83 26.59 10.96
CA LYS A 200 -10.17 27.65 11.97
C LYS A 200 -10.49 27.12 13.37
N SER A 201 -11.77 27.10 13.72
CA SER A 201 -12.27 26.70 15.04
C SER A 201 -12.49 25.18 15.22
N LYS A 202 -12.26 24.37 14.19
CA LYS A 202 -12.49 22.92 14.26
C LYS A 202 -11.38 22.22 15.04
N SER A 203 -11.73 21.27 15.88
CA SER A 203 -10.78 20.29 16.42
C SER A 203 -10.16 19.46 15.29
N ASN A 204 -9.14 18.66 15.59
CA ASN A 204 -8.51 17.82 14.58
C ASN A 204 -9.50 16.79 14.00
N ILE A 205 -10.33 16.18 14.84
CA ILE A 205 -11.30 15.18 14.40
C ILE A 205 -12.39 15.82 13.53
N GLU A 206 -12.93 16.97 13.93
CA GLU A 206 -13.93 17.68 13.13
C GLU A 206 -13.38 18.11 11.78
N TYR A 207 -12.12 18.53 11.72
CA TYR A 207 -11.48 18.91 10.46
C TYR A 207 -11.26 17.70 9.54
N LEU A 208 -10.78 16.58 10.08
CA LEU A 208 -10.60 15.35 9.29
C LEU A 208 -11.94 14.85 8.75
N ASN A 209 -13.00 14.88 9.55
CA ASN A 209 -14.35 14.55 9.09
C ASN A 209 -14.85 15.55 8.04
N TYR A 210 -14.53 16.84 8.18
CA TYR A 210 -14.88 17.83 7.16
C TYR A 210 -14.22 17.54 5.81
N ILE A 211 -12.96 17.08 5.79
CA ILE A 211 -12.31 16.63 4.54
C ILE A 211 -13.05 15.42 3.96
N LEU A 212 -13.39 14.42 4.79
CA LEU A 212 -14.13 13.24 4.34
C LEU A 212 -15.49 13.60 3.76
N ASN A 213 -16.25 14.49 4.44
CA ASN A 213 -17.52 14.96 3.95
C ASN A 213 -17.37 15.75 2.63
N THR A 214 -16.26 16.48 2.44
CA THR A 214 -15.98 17.14 1.17
C THR A 214 -15.85 16.13 0.02
N PHE A 215 -15.27 14.95 0.28
CA PHE A 215 -15.20 13.88 -0.71
C PHE A 215 -16.55 13.18 -0.92
N SER A 216 -17.30 12.94 0.15
CA SER A 216 -18.61 12.27 0.12
C SER A 216 -19.68 13.11 -0.57
N ASP A 217 -19.78 14.40 -0.21
CA ASP A 217 -20.85 15.29 -0.64
C ASP A 217 -20.51 16.03 -1.94
N GLY A 218 -19.24 16.01 -2.34
CA GLY A 218 -18.77 16.61 -3.59
C GLY A 218 -18.94 15.67 -4.78
N ASP A 219 -18.80 16.20 -5.98
CA ASP A 219 -18.83 15.42 -7.23
C ASP A 219 -17.51 14.67 -7.44
N TYR A 220 -17.07 13.88 -6.46
CA TYR A 220 -15.87 13.07 -6.57
C TYR A 220 -16.21 11.67 -7.05
N TYR A 221 -15.38 11.18 -7.98
CA TYR A 221 -15.52 9.87 -8.60
C TYR A 221 -14.29 9.02 -8.36
N TYR A 222 -14.50 7.81 -7.86
CA TYR A 222 -13.46 6.80 -7.78
C TYR A 222 -13.36 6.07 -9.11
N ASN A 223 -12.27 6.29 -9.85
CA ASN A 223 -12.07 5.72 -11.17
C ASN A 223 -10.68 5.09 -11.26
N LEU A 224 -10.64 3.84 -11.76
CA LEU A 224 -9.41 3.08 -11.97
C LEU A 224 -8.53 3.64 -13.10
N SER A 225 -9.12 4.38 -14.04
CA SER A 225 -8.43 4.99 -15.18
C SER A 225 -8.94 6.41 -15.42
N PRO A 226 -8.59 7.37 -14.56
CA PRO A 226 -9.07 8.74 -14.68
C PRO A 226 -8.55 9.37 -15.98
N LYS A 227 -9.45 9.98 -16.74
CA LYS A 227 -9.12 10.60 -18.03
C LYS A 227 -8.34 11.91 -17.91
N ASN A 228 -8.21 12.42 -16.70
CA ASN A 228 -7.62 13.72 -16.42
C ASN A 228 -6.09 13.64 -16.37
N ASN A 229 -5.43 14.35 -17.26
CA ASN A 229 -3.97 14.52 -17.26
C ASN A 229 -3.55 15.52 -16.15
N LEU A 230 -3.77 15.17 -14.89
CA LEU A 230 -3.59 16.06 -13.73
C LEU A 230 -2.12 16.28 -13.33
N LYS A 231 -1.15 15.90 -14.17
CA LYS A 231 0.29 16.16 -14.04
C LYS A 231 0.77 16.24 -12.58
N ASN A 232 0.46 15.20 -11.79
CA ASN A 232 0.90 15.09 -10.40
C ASN A 232 0.51 16.31 -9.52
N ASN A 233 -0.70 16.84 -9.69
CA ASN A 233 -1.17 18.03 -8.99
C ASN A 233 -2.41 17.74 -8.13
N TYR A 234 -2.22 17.55 -6.84
CA TYR A 234 -3.29 17.30 -5.87
C TYR A 234 -4.33 18.43 -5.78
N ALA A 235 -3.93 19.69 -6.05
CA ALA A 235 -4.87 20.79 -6.10
C ALA A 235 -5.80 20.70 -7.30
N ASP A 236 -5.27 20.30 -8.47
CA ASP A 236 -6.10 20.10 -9.66
C ASP A 236 -7.09 18.95 -9.46
N PHE A 237 -6.66 17.85 -8.82
CA PHE A 237 -7.58 16.79 -8.42
C PHE A 237 -8.67 17.35 -7.49
N PHE A 238 -8.27 18.02 -6.41
CA PHE A 238 -9.19 18.44 -5.35
C PHE A 238 -10.21 19.48 -5.80
N PHE A 239 -9.79 20.48 -6.59
CA PHE A 239 -10.69 21.58 -6.97
C PHE A 239 -11.37 21.39 -8.32
N ARG A 240 -10.75 20.68 -9.27
CA ARG A 240 -11.16 20.66 -10.67
C ARG A 240 -11.48 19.26 -11.22
N GLY A 241 -10.53 18.33 -11.13
CA GLY A 241 -10.66 17.00 -11.71
C GLY A 241 -11.67 16.12 -11.03
N LYS A 242 -11.58 16.04 -9.69
CA LYS A 242 -12.47 15.28 -8.80
C LYS A 242 -12.63 13.78 -9.13
N GLU A 243 -11.82 13.28 -10.05
CA GLU A 243 -11.83 11.90 -10.51
C GLU A 243 -10.44 11.31 -10.34
N GLY A 244 -10.33 10.18 -9.64
CA GLY A 244 -9.05 9.56 -9.35
C GLY A 244 -9.14 8.21 -8.67
N TYR A 245 -7.99 7.56 -8.52
CA TYR A 245 -7.85 6.29 -7.82
C TYR A 245 -7.43 6.52 -6.36
N CYS A 246 -7.19 5.46 -5.57
CA CYS A 246 -6.97 5.57 -4.12
C CYS A 246 -5.85 6.54 -3.72
N GLU A 247 -4.75 6.63 -4.50
CA GLU A 247 -3.63 7.52 -4.20
C GLU A 247 -3.96 9.01 -4.37
N TYR A 248 -4.96 9.35 -5.19
CA TYR A 248 -5.44 10.73 -5.33
C TYR A 248 -6.12 11.18 -4.03
N PHE A 249 -7.01 10.35 -3.51
CA PHE A 249 -7.75 10.62 -2.28
C PHE A 249 -6.86 10.58 -1.05
N ALA A 250 -6.06 9.51 -0.88
CA ALA A 250 -5.17 9.35 0.26
C ALA A 250 -4.11 10.45 0.31
N GLY A 251 -3.47 10.77 -0.83
CA GLY A 251 -2.46 11.82 -0.91
C GLY A 251 -3.02 13.22 -0.61
N THR A 252 -4.20 13.55 -1.16
CA THR A 252 -4.87 14.83 -0.88
C THR A 252 -5.29 14.94 0.59
N PHE A 253 -5.85 13.88 1.17
CA PHE A 253 -6.22 13.84 2.56
C PHE A 253 -5.01 14.08 3.48
N VAL A 254 -3.90 13.39 3.24
CA VAL A 254 -2.65 13.55 4.01
C VAL A 254 -2.09 14.96 3.86
N LEU A 255 -2.11 15.55 2.65
CA LEU A 255 -1.69 16.94 2.43
C LEU A 255 -2.53 17.92 3.27
N LEU A 256 -3.84 17.81 3.20
CA LEU A 256 -4.76 18.68 3.95
C LEU A 256 -4.61 18.50 5.46
N ALA A 257 -4.43 17.27 5.94
CA ALA A 257 -4.17 16.98 7.35
C ALA A 257 -2.85 17.65 7.80
N ARG A 258 -1.76 17.53 7.03
CA ARG A 258 -0.47 18.17 7.34
C ARG A 258 -0.52 19.69 7.31
N LEU A 259 -1.26 20.28 6.38
CA LEU A 259 -1.50 21.73 6.33
C LEU A 259 -2.20 22.25 7.60
N ALA A 260 -2.98 21.40 8.26
CA ALA A 260 -3.61 21.69 9.55
C ALA A 260 -2.75 21.25 10.76
N ASN A 261 -1.46 20.96 10.57
CA ASN A 261 -0.54 20.43 11.58
C ASN A 261 -1.02 19.12 12.24
N ILE A 262 -1.74 18.28 11.52
CA ILE A 262 -2.12 16.95 11.96
C ILE A 262 -1.10 15.96 11.39
N PRO A 263 -0.30 15.28 12.25
CA PRO A 263 0.67 14.31 11.78
C PRO A 263 -0.02 13.18 10.99
N SER A 264 0.43 12.94 9.77
CA SER A 264 -0.22 12.00 8.87
C SER A 264 0.74 11.40 7.85
N ARG A 265 0.38 10.25 7.30
CA ARG A 265 1.18 9.50 6.32
C ARG A 265 0.30 8.66 5.41
N ILE A 266 0.79 8.33 4.22
CA ILE A 266 0.12 7.39 3.31
C ILE A 266 0.62 5.99 3.64
N VAL A 267 -0.31 5.06 3.73
CA VAL A 267 -0.03 3.63 3.78
C VAL A 267 -0.42 3.03 2.45
N SER A 268 0.42 2.18 1.90
CA SER A 268 0.07 1.37 0.76
C SER A 268 0.22 -0.11 1.08
N GLY A 269 -0.66 -0.89 0.47
CA GLY A 269 -0.74 -2.32 0.68
C GLY A 269 -1.83 -2.96 -0.16
N TYR A 270 -2.55 -3.90 0.43
CA TYR A 270 -3.63 -4.62 -0.22
C TYR A 270 -4.88 -4.56 0.65
N TYR A 271 -6.04 -4.37 0.03
CA TYR A 271 -7.33 -4.26 0.72
C TYR A 271 -8.35 -5.25 0.17
N GLY A 272 -9.10 -5.87 1.09
CA GLY A 272 -10.26 -6.70 0.78
C GLY A 272 -9.91 -8.13 0.39
N GLY A 273 -9.32 -8.33 -0.80
CA GLY A 273 -9.10 -9.66 -1.37
C GLY A 273 -10.39 -10.38 -1.76
N GLU A 274 -10.26 -11.56 -2.33
CA GLU A 274 -11.36 -12.41 -2.78
C GLU A 274 -11.43 -13.70 -1.95
N LEU A 275 -12.59 -13.96 -1.35
CA LEU A 275 -12.80 -15.18 -0.57
C LEU A 275 -12.99 -16.38 -1.50
N ASN A 276 -12.10 -17.37 -1.39
CA ASN A 276 -12.28 -18.69 -1.98
C ASN A 276 -13.09 -19.55 -1.02
N THR A 277 -14.38 -19.74 -1.32
CA THR A 277 -15.31 -20.47 -0.47
C THR A 277 -15.09 -21.99 -0.46
N ILE A 278 -14.36 -22.54 -1.44
CA ILE A 278 -14.05 -23.99 -1.50
C ILE A 278 -12.84 -24.30 -0.61
N GLY A 279 -11.79 -23.47 -0.71
CA GLY A 279 -10.55 -23.67 0.04
C GLY A 279 -10.51 -22.91 1.34
N ASP A 280 -11.47 -22.06 1.59
CA ASP A 280 -11.68 -21.34 2.83
C ASP A 280 -10.51 -20.41 3.20
N PHE A 281 -10.08 -19.59 2.23
CA PHE A 281 -8.99 -18.63 2.34
C PHE A 281 -9.28 -17.38 1.48
N TYR A 282 -8.59 -16.27 1.77
CA TYR A 282 -8.62 -15.08 0.93
C TYR A 282 -7.44 -15.06 -0.03
N GLU A 283 -7.69 -14.80 -1.31
CA GLU A 283 -6.66 -14.50 -2.31
C GLU A 283 -6.52 -13.00 -2.50
N PHE A 284 -5.27 -12.54 -2.47
CA PHE A 284 -4.92 -11.16 -2.77
C PHE A 284 -4.14 -11.11 -4.08
N ARG A 285 -4.63 -10.28 -4.98
CA ARG A 285 -4.07 -10.07 -6.31
C ARG A 285 -3.48 -8.68 -6.44
N GLN A 286 -2.72 -8.43 -7.47
CA GLN A 286 -2.14 -7.11 -7.70
C GLN A 286 -3.22 -6.03 -7.85
N ARG A 287 -4.39 -6.34 -8.39
CA ARG A 287 -5.55 -5.42 -8.49
C ARG A 287 -6.10 -4.99 -7.13
N ASP A 288 -5.85 -5.74 -6.06
CA ASP A 288 -6.28 -5.39 -4.69
C ASP A 288 -5.32 -4.39 -4.02
N THR A 289 -4.32 -3.89 -4.79
CA THR A 289 -3.44 -2.83 -4.33
C THR A 289 -4.25 -1.59 -3.96
N HIS A 290 -3.97 -1.06 -2.76
CA HIS A 290 -4.72 0.07 -2.22
C HIS A 290 -3.81 1.04 -1.46
N ALA A 291 -4.25 2.30 -1.39
CA ALA A 291 -3.63 3.33 -0.58
C ALA A 291 -4.66 4.00 0.32
N TRP A 292 -4.28 4.20 1.58
CA TRP A 292 -5.08 4.90 2.59
C TRP A 292 -4.22 5.85 3.42
N ALA A 293 -4.84 6.63 4.26
CA ALA A 293 -4.15 7.54 5.18
C ALA A 293 -4.08 6.94 6.59
N GLU A 294 -3.05 7.33 7.33
CA GLU A 294 -3.02 7.24 8.78
C GLU A 294 -2.76 8.63 9.36
N VAL A 295 -3.49 8.96 10.43
CA VAL A 295 -3.35 10.20 11.18
C VAL A 295 -3.03 9.91 12.63
N TRP A 296 -2.17 10.73 13.24
CA TRP A 296 -1.89 10.62 14.67
C TRP A 296 -2.91 11.43 15.48
N LEU A 297 -3.66 10.73 16.31
CA LEU A 297 -4.59 11.35 17.25
C LEU A 297 -4.12 11.14 18.69
N LYS A 298 -4.07 12.26 19.45
CA LYS A 298 -3.66 12.22 20.87
C LYS A 298 -4.54 11.25 21.66
N GLY A 299 -3.90 10.33 22.37
CA GLY A 299 -4.59 9.29 23.16
C GLY A 299 -5.03 8.05 22.37
N LYS A 300 -5.07 8.11 21.04
CA LYS A 300 -5.43 6.97 20.17
C LYS A 300 -4.23 6.38 19.42
N GLY A 301 -3.20 7.19 19.14
CA GLY A 301 -2.06 6.78 18.29
C GLY A 301 -2.35 6.98 16.80
N TRP A 302 -1.75 6.14 15.96
CA TRP A 302 -2.06 6.09 14.53
C TRP A 302 -3.46 5.52 14.33
N VAL A 303 -4.28 6.26 13.60
CA VAL A 303 -5.64 5.88 13.25
C VAL A 303 -5.74 5.82 11.73
N ARG A 304 -6.17 4.66 11.21
CA ARG A 304 -6.45 4.45 9.79
C ARG A 304 -7.64 5.30 9.37
N VAL A 305 -7.48 5.97 8.24
CA VAL A 305 -8.54 6.69 7.54
C VAL A 305 -8.45 6.33 6.07
N ASP A 306 -9.49 5.72 5.53
CA ASP A 306 -9.58 5.46 4.09
C ASP A 306 -10.53 6.47 3.45
N PRO A 307 -10.03 7.50 2.74
CA PRO A 307 -10.88 8.51 2.15
C PRO A 307 -11.75 7.99 1.00
N THR A 308 -11.42 6.83 0.43
CA THR A 308 -12.22 6.24 -0.64
C THR A 308 -13.47 5.54 -0.12
N SER A 309 -13.46 5.14 1.17
CA SER A 309 -14.59 4.45 1.79
C SER A 309 -15.85 5.32 1.94
N VAL A 310 -15.71 6.64 1.81
CA VAL A 310 -16.84 7.58 1.89
C VAL A 310 -17.41 7.97 0.52
N ILE A 311 -16.79 7.49 -0.57
CA ILE A 311 -17.29 7.77 -1.93
C ILE A 311 -18.56 6.94 -2.16
N PRO A 312 -19.68 7.57 -2.57
CA PRO A 312 -20.92 6.87 -2.88
C PRO A 312 -20.71 5.80 -3.96
N LEU A 313 -21.40 4.67 -3.83
CA LEU A 313 -21.26 3.55 -4.78
C LEU A 313 -21.59 3.94 -6.23
N GLU A 314 -22.54 4.83 -6.44
CA GLU A 314 -22.89 5.39 -7.75
C GLU A 314 -21.75 6.20 -8.39
N ASN A 315 -20.78 6.65 -7.60
CA ASN A 315 -19.60 7.41 -8.04
C ASN A 315 -18.35 6.51 -8.23
N VAL A 316 -18.50 5.19 -8.17
CA VAL A 316 -17.42 4.23 -8.48
C VAL A 316 -17.54 3.81 -9.95
N ARG A 317 -16.45 4.03 -10.74
CA ARG A 317 -16.40 3.80 -12.20
C ARG A 317 -15.25 2.88 -12.61
#